data_1d0f2c3d3b3242f721077779b2c0fc1f
#
_entry.id   1d0f2c3d3b3242f721077779b2c0fc1f
#
_cell.length_a   1.000
_cell.length_b   1.000
_cell.length_c   1.000
_cell.angle_alpha   90.00
_cell.angle_beta   90.00
_cell.angle_gamma   90.00
#
_symmetry.space_group_name_H-M   'P 1'
#
loop_
_entity.id
_entity.type
_entity.pdbx_description
1 polymer ?
#
loop_
_entity_poly.entity_id
_entity_poly.type
_entity_poly.pdbx_seq_one_letter_code
_entity_poly.pdbx_strand_id
1 'polypeptide(L)'
;IRKNGQLVEASWDEALNLVAQNFAAIKETHGPNALGGLAGARLSNEDLYLFQKLFRQVLGSPHIDHRLGLSAALEDDTAFMVGVGSGTDLSRVGRDTAILVIGADPDQEAPILYLRVAGAATQRGAHVINAGLRQTKLDAQAQTTLRYRPGTAAHLAWGLAAAVIKQGLVNRDFVDAHTTGLVQLQPALADFGPENVAEITGIPAATVTATAQTFAQAQNGLILFGPEAGNDPALRAALSALALLTGHAGRANNGLIAVLPHANSRGAADMGVTPHHLPGYTPAEQPGLSAAEMLGGESPIKGLLIAATDPAAESDAYRAALQRLDFLVVQELFLTQTAQLAHVVLPACGVAERDGTYTNLERRVQAFDSGVPAPGQARADWLILTALAGRLGAAWGYASADGVMAEITQTVPLYQGMAFANLVAPVSLARKTSHYIYEGMSFTADVREGVQWPTLLEREPAVRLSLHFTAPAQPVPPAGDISLVAPRFLYDDGRLLAEAGLMQARLQQPQILLSPGDAARLGVSTGSRVTVTCGQAAVELPVRVNRQLTAGLALLGRNLAGRPAEKLLGPGKVVGWVNVVKI
;
A
#
# COMPACT_ATOMS: atom_id res chain seq x y z
N ILE A 1 0.78 3.41 31.85
CA ILE A 1 -0.65 3.65 32.03
C ILE A 1 -0.91 5.10 32.41
N ARG A 2 -2.09 5.62 32.07
CA ARG A 2 -2.47 7.00 32.41
C ARG A 2 -3.08 7.09 33.79
N LYS A 3 -2.45 7.85 34.67
CA LYS A 3 -2.96 8.19 36.02
C LYS A 3 -2.98 9.70 36.19
N ASN A 4 -4.08 10.27 36.62
CA ASN A 4 -4.25 11.73 36.83
C ASN A 4 -3.81 12.58 35.61
N GLY A 5 -4.13 12.11 34.41
CA GLY A 5 -3.80 12.80 33.15
C GLY A 5 -2.37 12.59 32.63
N GLN A 6 -1.49 11.95 33.38
CA GLN A 6 -0.10 11.69 32.99
C GLN A 6 0.17 10.19 32.73
N LEU A 7 1.02 9.88 31.76
CA LEU A 7 1.54 8.55 31.57
C LEU A 7 2.60 8.24 32.64
N VAL A 8 2.42 7.16 33.37
CA VAL A 8 3.35 6.65 34.39
C VAL A 8 3.73 5.21 34.10
N GLU A 9 4.93 4.82 34.50
CA GLU A 9 5.41 3.45 34.40
C GLU A 9 4.50 2.49 35.18
N ALA A 10 4.28 1.30 34.61
CA ALA A 10 3.48 0.23 35.19
C ALA A 10 4.09 -1.12 34.84
N SER A 11 3.76 -2.14 35.63
CA SER A 11 4.12 -3.52 35.26
C SER A 11 3.28 -4.00 34.06
N TRP A 12 3.79 -5.01 33.34
CA TRP A 12 3.03 -5.67 32.28
C TRP A 12 1.69 -6.22 32.77
N ASP A 13 1.66 -6.80 33.97
CA ASP A 13 0.44 -7.35 34.54
C ASP A 13 -0.59 -6.26 34.86
N GLU A 14 -0.17 -5.15 35.43
CA GLU A 14 -1.05 -4.01 35.69
C GLU A 14 -1.63 -3.45 34.38
N ALA A 15 -0.78 -3.21 33.38
CA ALA A 15 -1.18 -2.66 32.10
C ALA A 15 -2.15 -3.60 31.34
N LEU A 16 -1.81 -4.88 31.19
CA LEU A 16 -2.65 -5.84 30.46
C LEU A 16 -3.95 -6.15 31.17
N ASN A 17 -3.97 -6.20 32.52
CA ASN A 17 -5.20 -6.36 33.30
C ASN A 17 -6.12 -5.16 33.11
N LEU A 18 -5.57 -3.94 33.10
CA LEU A 18 -6.34 -2.73 32.86
C LEU A 18 -6.98 -2.76 31.45
N VAL A 19 -6.23 -3.18 30.44
CA VAL A 19 -6.75 -3.33 29.06
C VAL A 19 -7.89 -4.36 29.03
N ALA A 20 -7.68 -5.55 29.57
CA ALA A 20 -8.68 -6.61 29.56
C ALA A 20 -9.96 -6.21 30.28
N GLN A 21 -9.86 -5.58 31.45
CA GLN A 21 -11.00 -5.10 32.23
C GLN A 21 -11.82 -4.05 31.47
N ASN A 22 -11.16 -3.04 30.87
CA ASN A 22 -11.88 -2.00 30.14
C ASN A 22 -12.52 -2.53 28.84
N PHE A 23 -11.83 -3.39 28.09
CA PHE A 23 -12.43 -3.99 26.90
C PHE A 23 -13.61 -4.90 27.24
N ALA A 24 -13.53 -5.67 28.33
CA ALA A 24 -14.65 -6.47 28.80
C ALA A 24 -15.84 -5.59 29.22
N ALA A 25 -15.60 -4.51 29.97
CA ALA A 25 -16.64 -3.58 30.40
C ALA A 25 -17.32 -2.87 29.22
N ILE A 26 -16.55 -2.39 28.23
CA ILE A 26 -17.09 -1.77 27.01
C ILE A 26 -17.93 -2.79 26.23
N LYS A 27 -17.43 -4.02 26.07
CA LYS A 27 -18.15 -5.10 25.40
C LYS A 27 -19.46 -5.45 26.11
N GLU A 28 -19.45 -5.51 27.43
CA GLU A 28 -20.64 -5.78 28.25
C GLU A 28 -21.68 -4.66 28.14
N THR A 29 -21.23 -3.40 28.18
CA THR A 29 -22.12 -2.23 28.22
C THR A 29 -22.66 -1.84 26.84
N HIS A 30 -21.81 -1.90 25.80
CA HIS A 30 -22.11 -1.35 24.47
C HIS A 30 -22.11 -2.40 23.36
N GLY A 31 -21.82 -3.65 23.69
CA GLY A 31 -21.67 -4.75 22.73
C GLY A 31 -20.30 -4.80 22.06
N PRO A 32 -19.98 -5.90 21.36
CA PRO A 32 -18.68 -6.11 20.74
C PRO A 32 -18.35 -5.09 19.63
N ASN A 33 -19.37 -4.54 18.98
CA ASN A 33 -19.22 -3.54 17.92
C ASN A 33 -18.77 -2.15 18.43
N ALA A 34 -18.68 -1.94 19.74
CA ALA A 34 -18.09 -0.75 20.32
C ALA A 34 -16.55 -0.84 20.45
N LEU A 35 -15.96 -1.99 20.09
CA LEU A 35 -14.51 -2.20 20.08
C LEU A 35 -13.99 -2.20 18.64
N GLY A 36 -12.82 -1.59 18.43
CA GLY A 36 -12.16 -1.56 17.14
C GLY A 36 -10.65 -1.74 17.26
N GLY A 37 -10.01 -2.05 16.14
CA GLY A 37 -8.57 -2.22 16.05
C GLY A 37 -7.95 -1.64 14.78
N LEU A 38 -6.82 -0.95 14.94
CA LEU A 38 -6.00 -0.46 13.83
C LEU A 38 -4.60 -1.05 13.94
N ALA A 39 -4.15 -1.76 12.91
CA ALA A 39 -2.82 -2.36 12.88
C ALA A 39 -1.99 -1.80 11.72
N GLY A 40 -0.79 -1.31 11.98
CA GLY A 40 0.12 -0.86 10.94
C GLY A 40 0.81 -2.03 10.23
N ALA A 41 1.01 -1.92 8.92
CA ALA A 41 1.66 -2.95 8.11
C ALA A 41 3.22 -2.95 8.26
N ARG A 42 3.73 -2.55 9.41
CA ARG A 42 5.08 -2.83 9.90
C ARG A 42 5.13 -4.09 10.77
N LEU A 43 3.97 -4.57 11.19
CA LEU A 43 3.81 -5.80 11.94
C LEU A 43 4.11 -7.03 11.05
N SER A 44 4.55 -8.13 11.66
CA SER A 44 4.74 -9.39 10.96
C SER A 44 3.41 -10.06 10.60
N ASN A 45 3.44 -11.09 9.77
CA ASN A 45 2.24 -11.87 9.46
C ASN A 45 1.66 -12.50 10.74
N GLU A 46 2.52 -12.96 11.64
CA GLU A 46 2.13 -13.56 12.91
C GLU A 46 1.43 -12.56 13.83
N ASP A 47 1.97 -11.35 13.94
CA ASP A 47 1.35 -10.27 14.72
C ASP A 47 -0.01 -9.90 14.16
N LEU A 48 -0.11 -9.72 12.83
CA LEU A 48 -1.33 -9.35 12.12
C LEU A 48 -2.39 -10.45 12.21
N TYR A 49 -1.96 -11.71 12.11
CA TYR A 49 -2.86 -12.86 12.29
C TYR A 49 -3.46 -12.90 13.69
N LEU A 50 -2.62 -12.73 14.73
CA LEU A 50 -3.13 -12.71 16.11
C LEU A 50 -3.94 -11.45 16.41
N PHE A 51 -3.65 -10.33 15.78
CA PHE A 51 -4.44 -9.10 15.91
C PHE A 51 -5.87 -9.33 15.41
N GLN A 52 -6.06 -9.84 14.19
CA GLN A 52 -7.41 -10.12 13.68
C GLN A 52 -8.10 -11.24 14.49
N LYS A 53 -7.35 -12.25 14.93
CA LYS A 53 -7.88 -13.34 15.75
C LYS A 53 -8.39 -12.84 17.09
N LEU A 54 -7.67 -11.90 17.74
CA LEU A 54 -8.09 -11.25 18.98
C LEU A 54 -9.44 -10.56 18.81
N PHE A 55 -9.57 -9.73 17.78
CA PHE A 55 -10.79 -8.97 17.56
C PHE A 55 -11.97 -9.87 17.17
N ARG A 56 -11.80 -10.72 16.18
CA ARG A 56 -12.92 -11.52 15.65
C ARG A 56 -13.32 -12.69 16.52
N GLN A 57 -12.36 -13.41 17.10
CA GLN A 57 -12.68 -14.62 17.87
C GLN A 57 -12.82 -14.37 19.37
N VAL A 58 -12.04 -13.45 19.97
CA VAL A 58 -12.07 -13.22 21.42
C VAL A 58 -13.00 -12.06 21.77
N LEU A 59 -12.82 -10.91 21.15
CA LEU A 59 -13.65 -9.73 21.40
C LEU A 59 -15.00 -9.80 20.69
N GLY A 60 -15.09 -10.50 19.56
CA GLY A 60 -16.31 -10.63 18.76
C GLY A 60 -16.60 -9.42 17.88
N SER A 61 -15.59 -8.57 17.61
CA SER A 61 -15.74 -7.38 16.78
C SER A 61 -15.16 -7.59 15.38
N PRO A 62 -15.88 -7.19 14.30
CA PRO A 62 -15.37 -7.21 12.95
C PRO A 62 -14.55 -5.94 12.59
N HIS A 63 -14.53 -4.92 13.45
CA HIS A 63 -14.02 -3.59 13.16
C HIS A 63 -12.50 -3.54 13.28
N ILE A 64 -11.81 -4.00 12.23
CA ILE A 64 -10.35 -3.95 12.11
C ILE A 64 -9.93 -3.46 10.74
N ASP A 65 -8.85 -2.66 10.68
CA ASP A 65 -8.24 -2.24 9.42
C ASP A 65 -6.75 -1.93 9.62
N HIS A 66 -5.96 -2.06 8.54
CA HIS A 66 -4.56 -1.67 8.51
C HIS A 66 -4.32 -0.44 7.61
N ARG A 67 -5.33 0.02 6.90
CA ARG A 67 -5.26 0.99 5.83
C ARG A 67 -5.59 2.39 6.33
N LEU A 68 -4.59 3.09 6.87
CA LEU A 68 -4.68 4.52 7.11
C LEU A 68 -4.29 5.28 5.84
N GLY A 69 -5.19 6.09 5.32
CA GLY A 69 -4.93 6.96 4.18
C GLY A 69 -4.87 6.21 2.84
N LEU A 70 -3.73 6.25 2.18
CA LEU A 70 -3.55 5.85 0.77
C LEU A 70 -3.72 4.37 0.44
N SER A 71 -3.55 3.50 1.40
CA SER A 71 -3.57 2.06 1.13
C SER A 71 -4.97 1.47 1.00
N ALA A 72 -6.01 2.23 1.33
CA ALA A 72 -7.36 1.69 1.50
C ALA A 72 -7.96 0.99 0.27
N ALA A 73 -7.53 1.34 -0.94
CA ALA A 73 -8.17 0.83 -2.14
C ALA A 73 -7.23 0.06 -3.10
N LEU A 74 -5.92 0.04 -2.85
CA LEU A 74 -4.95 -0.61 -3.74
C LEU A 74 -4.87 -2.13 -3.55
N GLU A 75 -5.45 -2.66 -2.50
CA GLU A 75 -5.13 -4.00 -2.03
C GLU A 75 -6.16 -5.04 -2.34
N ASP A 76 -7.38 -4.74 -2.16
CA ASP A 76 -8.45 -5.71 -2.16
C ASP A 76 -8.07 -7.05 -2.89
N ASP A 77 -8.94 -7.80 -3.31
CA ASP A 77 -8.75 -9.10 -3.95
C ASP A 77 -7.97 -9.07 -5.29
N THR A 78 -7.61 -7.86 -5.80
CA THR A 78 -6.89 -7.74 -7.08
C THR A 78 -5.60 -8.55 -7.13
N ALA A 79 -4.80 -8.55 -6.05
CA ALA A 79 -3.58 -9.35 -5.99
C ALA A 79 -3.85 -10.85 -5.90
N PHE A 80 -4.95 -11.24 -5.28
CA PHE A 80 -5.38 -12.62 -5.21
C PHE A 80 -5.87 -13.14 -6.57
N MET A 81 -6.61 -12.30 -7.30
CA MET A 81 -7.21 -12.68 -8.59
C MET A 81 -6.21 -12.59 -9.75
N VAL A 82 -5.57 -11.44 -9.93
CA VAL A 82 -4.72 -11.12 -11.09
C VAL A 82 -3.33 -10.62 -10.72
N GLY A 83 -2.88 -10.85 -9.49
CA GLY A 83 -1.52 -10.54 -9.06
C GLY A 83 -0.49 -11.33 -9.85
N VAL A 84 0.80 -11.03 -9.65
CA VAL A 84 1.88 -11.73 -10.37
C VAL A 84 1.86 -13.23 -10.09
N GLY A 85 2.09 -14.04 -11.12
CA GLY A 85 2.11 -15.50 -10.98
C GLY A 85 3.29 -16.00 -10.15
N SER A 86 3.14 -17.19 -9.56
CA SER A 86 4.20 -17.89 -8.83
C SER A 86 5.42 -18.12 -9.71
N GLY A 87 6.62 -17.97 -9.15
CA GLY A 87 7.87 -18.01 -9.90
C GLY A 87 8.26 -16.67 -10.53
N THR A 88 7.47 -15.61 -10.34
CA THR A 88 7.87 -14.25 -10.73
C THR A 88 9.14 -13.85 -10.00
N ASP A 89 10.12 -13.39 -10.78
CA ASP A 89 11.38 -12.86 -10.26
C ASP A 89 11.76 -11.62 -11.09
N LEU A 90 11.46 -10.45 -10.54
CA LEU A 90 11.73 -9.16 -11.20
C LEU A 90 13.21 -8.92 -11.51
N SER A 91 14.10 -9.67 -10.89
CA SER A 91 15.52 -9.61 -11.18
C SER A 91 15.91 -10.28 -12.49
N ARG A 92 15.09 -11.20 -12.97
CA ARG A 92 15.33 -11.98 -14.19
C ARG A 92 14.47 -11.56 -15.37
N VAL A 93 13.45 -10.73 -15.13
CA VAL A 93 12.59 -10.18 -16.19
C VAL A 93 13.43 -9.48 -17.24
N GLY A 94 13.16 -9.72 -18.51
CA GLY A 94 13.99 -9.25 -19.64
C GLY A 94 13.21 -8.98 -20.92
N ARG A 95 13.87 -9.23 -22.06
CA ARG A 95 13.48 -8.79 -23.42
C ARG A 95 12.08 -9.22 -23.87
N ASP A 96 11.55 -10.30 -23.35
CA ASP A 96 10.23 -10.84 -23.67
C ASP A 96 9.09 -10.22 -22.84
N THR A 97 9.41 -9.22 -22.02
CA THR A 97 8.47 -8.63 -21.06
C THR A 97 8.23 -7.16 -21.32
N ALA A 98 6.95 -6.78 -21.35
CA ALA A 98 6.50 -5.38 -21.24
C ALA A 98 6.13 -5.07 -19.79
N ILE A 99 6.62 -3.96 -19.26
CA ILE A 99 6.35 -3.48 -17.89
C ILE A 99 5.64 -2.13 -17.99
N LEU A 100 4.35 -2.09 -17.67
CA LEU A 100 3.59 -0.85 -17.52
C LEU A 100 3.67 -0.38 -16.07
N VAL A 101 4.26 0.78 -15.83
CA VAL A 101 4.22 1.48 -14.54
C VAL A 101 3.26 2.65 -14.67
N ILE A 102 2.20 2.68 -13.84
CA ILE A 102 1.18 3.72 -13.91
C ILE A 102 0.91 4.35 -12.55
N GLY A 103 1.06 5.68 -12.45
CA GLY A 103 0.77 6.45 -11.25
C GLY A 103 1.63 6.09 -10.04
N ALA A 104 2.86 5.64 -10.27
CA ALA A 104 3.84 5.30 -9.24
C ALA A 104 5.18 6.00 -9.49
N ASP A 105 5.89 6.31 -8.42
CA ASP A 105 7.30 6.68 -8.44
C ASP A 105 8.12 5.64 -7.65
N PRO A 106 8.48 4.51 -8.29
CA PRO A 106 9.15 3.43 -7.57
C PRO A 106 10.48 3.84 -6.93
N ASP A 107 11.19 4.87 -7.45
CA ASP A 107 12.43 5.37 -6.83
C ASP A 107 12.18 5.94 -5.42
N GLN A 108 11.02 6.56 -5.22
CA GLN A 108 10.65 7.16 -3.94
C GLN A 108 9.84 6.21 -3.04
N GLU A 109 8.96 5.40 -3.63
CA GLU A 109 7.97 4.60 -2.91
C GLU A 109 8.45 3.17 -2.64
N ALA A 110 9.26 2.60 -3.55
CA ALA A 110 9.75 1.22 -3.47
C ALA A 110 11.13 1.10 -4.19
N PRO A 111 12.23 1.61 -3.60
CA PRO A 111 13.53 1.75 -4.27
C PRO A 111 14.09 0.45 -4.85
N ILE A 112 13.86 -0.68 -4.17
CA ILE A 112 14.32 -1.99 -4.68
C ILE A 112 13.53 -2.37 -5.94
N LEU A 113 12.21 -2.10 -5.97
CA LEU A 113 11.39 -2.31 -7.16
C LEU A 113 11.88 -1.42 -8.32
N TYR A 114 12.21 -0.15 -8.04
CA TYR A 114 12.84 0.72 -9.05
C TYR A 114 14.11 0.10 -9.64
N LEU A 115 15.04 -0.38 -8.80
CA LEU A 115 16.28 -1.00 -9.26
C LEU A 115 16.03 -2.25 -10.12
N ARG A 116 15.01 -3.05 -9.78
CA ARG A 116 14.62 -4.23 -10.57
C ARG A 116 14.08 -3.83 -11.94
N VAL A 117 13.15 -2.88 -12.00
CA VAL A 117 12.56 -2.39 -13.25
C VAL A 117 13.60 -1.67 -14.13
N ALA A 118 14.41 -0.81 -13.54
CA ALA A 118 15.49 -0.12 -14.26
C ALA A 118 16.52 -1.12 -14.82
N GLY A 119 16.92 -2.12 -14.04
CA GLY A 119 17.81 -3.20 -14.50
C GLY A 119 17.17 -4.09 -15.58
N ALA A 120 15.86 -4.37 -15.49
CA ALA A 120 15.13 -5.07 -16.54
C ALA A 120 15.21 -4.30 -17.89
N ALA A 121 15.00 -2.98 -17.85
CA ALA A 121 15.07 -2.14 -19.04
C ALA A 121 16.50 -2.04 -19.60
N THR A 122 17.48 -1.64 -18.76
CA THR A 122 18.82 -1.23 -19.24
C THR A 122 19.77 -2.40 -19.49
N GLN A 123 19.64 -3.48 -18.72
CA GLN A 123 20.56 -4.62 -18.76
C GLN A 123 19.97 -5.84 -19.48
N ARG A 124 18.64 -6.03 -19.39
CA ARG A 124 17.99 -7.24 -19.90
C ARG A 124 16.99 -7.00 -21.04
N GLY A 125 16.77 -5.74 -21.41
CA GLY A 125 16.01 -5.33 -22.61
C GLY A 125 14.49 -5.47 -22.47
N ALA A 126 13.93 -5.45 -21.26
CA ALA A 126 12.49 -5.33 -21.05
C ALA A 126 11.96 -3.99 -21.58
N HIS A 127 10.77 -3.98 -22.15
CA HIS A 127 10.11 -2.76 -22.61
C HIS A 127 9.36 -2.09 -21.47
N VAL A 128 9.91 -1.01 -20.93
CA VAL A 128 9.27 -0.24 -19.83
C VAL A 128 8.45 0.90 -20.38
N ILE A 129 7.18 0.95 -19.99
CA ILE A 129 6.21 2.00 -20.26
C ILE A 129 5.96 2.75 -18.93
N ASN A 130 6.35 4.02 -18.84
CA ASN A 130 6.14 4.82 -17.63
C ASN A 130 5.03 5.85 -17.83
N ALA A 131 3.87 5.61 -17.20
CA ALA A 131 2.69 6.45 -17.27
C ALA A 131 2.48 7.20 -15.94
N GLY A 132 2.45 8.53 -15.98
CA GLY A 132 2.33 9.33 -14.76
C GLY A 132 2.01 10.79 -15.01
N LEU A 133 1.73 11.51 -13.94
CA LEU A 133 1.42 12.95 -13.97
C LEU A 133 2.67 13.81 -14.17
N ARG A 134 3.83 13.31 -13.80
CA ARG A 134 5.10 14.05 -13.76
C ARG A 134 6.26 13.20 -14.25
N GLN A 135 7.37 13.85 -14.54
CA GLN A 135 8.61 13.17 -14.77
C GLN A 135 9.13 12.53 -13.48
N THR A 136 9.52 11.27 -13.58
CA THR A 136 10.17 10.51 -12.50
C THR A 136 11.55 10.04 -12.96
N LYS A 137 12.34 9.51 -12.04
CA LYS A 137 13.66 8.97 -12.38
C LYS A 137 13.59 7.78 -13.35
N LEU A 138 12.47 7.04 -13.33
CA LEU A 138 12.25 5.90 -14.22
C LEU A 138 12.15 6.29 -15.70
N ASP A 139 11.81 7.55 -16.01
CA ASP A 139 11.71 8.02 -17.40
C ASP A 139 13.01 7.86 -18.19
N ALA A 140 14.15 7.97 -17.51
CA ALA A 140 15.46 7.81 -18.16
C ALA A 140 15.72 6.36 -18.64
N GLN A 141 14.97 5.40 -18.13
CA GLN A 141 15.06 3.98 -18.49
C GLN A 141 13.85 3.47 -19.29
N ALA A 142 12.77 4.25 -19.35
CA ALA A 142 11.55 3.88 -20.06
C ALA A 142 11.71 4.09 -21.58
N GLN A 143 11.26 3.13 -22.38
CA GLN A 143 11.16 3.26 -23.84
C GLN A 143 9.92 4.05 -24.27
N THR A 144 8.88 4.05 -23.43
CA THR A 144 7.64 4.80 -23.65
C THR A 144 7.27 5.58 -22.41
N THR A 145 6.98 6.87 -22.56
CA THR A 145 6.51 7.72 -21.46
C THR A 145 5.14 8.30 -21.81
N LEU A 146 4.19 8.19 -20.89
CA LEU A 146 2.82 8.66 -21.04
C LEU A 146 2.51 9.70 -19.96
N ARG A 147 2.30 10.96 -20.35
CA ARG A 147 1.95 12.05 -19.42
C ARG A 147 0.48 12.38 -19.56
N TYR A 148 -0.33 11.74 -18.73
CA TYR A 148 -1.77 11.94 -18.72
C TYR A 148 -2.17 13.10 -17.80
N ARG A 149 -3.32 13.71 -18.08
CA ARG A 149 -3.88 14.78 -17.24
C ARG A 149 -4.34 14.24 -15.88
N PRO A 150 -4.29 15.05 -14.80
CA PRO A 150 -4.78 14.64 -13.48
C PRO A 150 -6.22 14.12 -13.54
N GLY A 151 -6.47 13.00 -12.83
CA GLY A 151 -7.78 12.36 -12.76
C GLY A 151 -8.16 11.50 -13.99
N THR A 152 -7.24 11.30 -14.96
CA THR A 152 -7.57 10.57 -16.20
C THR A 152 -6.85 9.22 -16.35
N ALA A 153 -6.20 8.71 -15.30
CA ALA A 153 -5.48 7.44 -15.33
C ALA A 153 -6.38 6.26 -15.75
N ALA A 154 -7.60 6.21 -15.22
CA ALA A 154 -8.57 5.15 -15.55
C ALA A 154 -9.05 5.25 -17.02
N HIS A 155 -9.19 6.46 -17.55
CA HIS A 155 -9.51 6.65 -18.97
C HIS A 155 -8.38 6.13 -19.86
N LEU A 156 -7.12 6.40 -19.51
CA LEU A 156 -5.98 5.85 -20.22
C LEU A 156 -5.98 4.32 -20.20
N ALA A 157 -6.17 3.72 -19.02
CA ALA A 157 -6.15 2.27 -18.87
C ALA A 157 -7.30 1.59 -19.66
N TRP A 158 -8.52 2.14 -19.62
CA TRP A 158 -9.63 1.68 -20.47
C TRP A 158 -9.35 1.90 -21.95
N GLY A 159 -8.70 3.00 -22.33
CA GLY A 159 -8.27 3.25 -23.70
C GLY A 159 -7.27 2.21 -24.21
N LEU A 160 -6.32 1.79 -23.37
CA LEU A 160 -5.41 0.69 -23.72
C LEU A 160 -6.18 -0.62 -23.93
N ALA A 161 -7.12 -0.96 -23.04
CA ALA A 161 -7.96 -2.15 -23.17
C ALA A 161 -8.86 -2.10 -24.45
N ALA A 162 -9.47 -0.96 -24.72
CA ALA A 162 -10.25 -0.74 -25.94
C ALA A 162 -9.40 -0.88 -27.22
N ALA A 163 -8.17 -0.34 -27.19
CA ALA A 163 -7.24 -0.46 -28.30
C ALA A 163 -6.79 -1.90 -28.54
N VAL A 164 -6.57 -2.70 -27.49
CA VAL A 164 -6.31 -4.15 -27.60
C VAL A 164 -7.47 -4.86 -28.32
N ILE A 165 -8.71 -4.58 -27.94
CA ILE A 165 -9.90 -5.16 -28.58
C ILE A 165 -10.01 -4.71 -30.03
N LYS A 166 -9.91 -3.39 -30.30
CA LYS A 166 -10.07 -2.79 -31.65
C LYS A 166 -9.02 -3.33 -32.64
N GLN A 167 -7.80 -3.59 -32.17
CA GLN A 167 -6.71 -4.13 -32.99
C GLN A 167 -6.74 -5.66 -33.14
N GLY A 168 -7.70 -6.36 -32.53
CA GLY A 168 -7.76 -7.84 -32.57
C GLY A 168 -6.64 -8.53 -31.79
N LEU A 169 -6.04 -7.85 -30.81
CA LEU A 169 -4.91 -8.35 -30.02
C LEU A 169 -5.34 -9.09 -28.74
N VAL A 170 -6.63 -9.39 -28.60
CA VAL A 170 -7.16 -10.17 -27.49
C VAL A 170 -6.62 -11.60 -27.56
N ASN A 171 -6.05 -12.07 -26.48
CA ASN A 171 -5.66 -13.49 -26.34
C ASN A 171 -6.92 -14.34 -26.15
N ARG A 172 -7.51 -14.79 -27.27
CA ARG A 172 -8.80 -15.50 -27.28
C ARG A 172 -8.76 -16.80 -26.50
N ASP A 173 -7.69 -17.57 -26.64
CA ASP A 173 -7.57 -18.87 -25.96
C ASP A 173 -7.61 -18.67 -24.42
N PHE A 174 -6.90 -17.67 -23.91
CA PHE A 174 -6.90 -17.34 -22.50
C PHE A 174 -8.26 -16.78 -22.03
N VAL A 175 -8.82 -15.82 -22.79
CA VAL A 175 -10.08 -15.16 -22.43
C VAL A 175 -11.23 -16.15 -22.38
N ASP A 176 -11.33 -17.04 -23.38
CA ASP A 176 -12.40 -18.03 -23.46
C ASP A 176 -12.27 -19.12 -22.38
N ALA A 177 -11.04 -19.44 -21.96
CA ALA A 177 -10.79 -20.40 -20.89
C ALA A 177 -11.02 -19.83 -19.49
N HIS A 178 -10.56 -18.60 -19.23
CA HIS A 178 -10.37 -18.08 -17.88
C HIS A 178 -11.21 -16.84 -17.55
N THR A 179 -12.05 -16.35 -18.48
CA THR A 179 -12.83 -15.14 -18.20
C THR A 179 -14.31 -15.29 -18.59
N THR A 180 -15.10 -14.36 -18.06
CA THR A 180 -16.50 -14.11 -18.47
C THR A 180 -16.69 -12.61 -18.71
N GLY A 181 -17.74 -12.21 -19.41
CA GLY A 181 -18.14 -10.81 -19.54
C GLY A 181 -17.53 -10.05 -20.72
N LEU A 182 -16.75 -10.67 -21.61
CA LEU A 182 -16.18 -9.96 -22.77
C LEU A 182 -17.25 -9.35 -23.68
N VAL A 183 -18.36 -10.05 -23.88
CA VAL A 183 -19.49 -9.58 -24.72
C VAL A 183 -20.13 -8.30 -24.14
N GLN A 184 -20.18 -8.18 -22.83
CA GLN A 184 -20.68 -6.99 -22.12
C GLN A 184 -19.64 -5.87 -22.07
N LEU A 185 -18.36 -6.22 -21.93
CA LEU A 185 -17.26 -5.25 -21.88
C LEU A 185 -17.08 -4.49 -23.20
N GLN A 186 -17.15 -5.19 -24.35
CA GLN A 186 -16.89 -4.58 -25.65
C GLN A 186 -17.75 -3.34 -25.95
N PRO A 187 -19.09 -3.38 -25.84
CA PRO A 187 -19.93 -2.20 -26.07
C PRO A 187 -19.71 -1.11 -24.99
N ALA A 188 -19.40 -1.48 -23.75
CA ALA A 188 -19.11 -0.51 -22.68
C ALA A 188 -17.84 0.31 -22.95
N LEU A 189 -16.93 -0.20 -23.79
CA LEU A 189 -15.71 0.51 -24.19
C LEU A 189 -15.85 1.30 -25.51
N ALA A 190 -17.05 1.43 -26.07
CA ALA A 190 -17.24 2.15 -27.35
C ALA A 190 -16.71 3.60 -27.31
N ASP A 191 -16.89 4.29 -26.18
CA ASP A 191 -16.45 5.66 -25.97
C ASP A 191 -14.96 5.78 -25.56
N PHE A 192 -14.25 4.67 -25.42
CA PHE A 192 -12.82 4.65 -25.06
C PHE A 192 -11.91 4.42 -26.28
N GLY A 193 -12.37 4.80 -27.46
CA GLY A 193 -11.51 4.81 -28.66
C GLY A 193 -10.28 5.71 -28.47
N PRO A 194 -9.15 5.43 -29.17
CA PRO A 194 -7.90 6.17 -28.99
C PRO A 194 -8.04 7.68 -29.15
N GLU A 195 -8.94 8.14 -30.03
CA GLU A 195 -9.21 9.56 -30.30
C GLU A 195 -9.88 10.25 -29.09
N ASN A 196 -10.93 9.64 -28.54
CA ASN A 196 -11.62 10.17 -27.35
C ASN A 196 -10.71 10.15 -26.12
N VAL A 197 -9.93 9.07 -25.97
CA VAL A 197 -8.94 8.96 -24.89
C VAL A 197 -7.86 10.03 -25.03
N ALA A 198 -7.42 10.35 -26.24
CA ALA A 198 -6.44 11.41 -26.48
C ALA A 198 -6.99 12.78 -26.07
N GLU A 199 -8.26 13.07 -26.37
CA GLU A 199 -8.91 14.32 -25.96
C GLU A 199 -8.96 14.45 -24.43
N ILE A 200 -9.34 13.39 -23.73
CA ILE A 200 -9.48 13.37 -22.27
C ILE A 200 -8.12 13.40 -21.58
N THR A 201 -7.20 12.53 -21.99
CA THR A 201 -5.92 12.30 -21.28
C THR A 201 -4.80 13.24 -21.72
N GLY A 202 -4.90 13.78 -22.93
CA GLY A 202 -3.82 14.55 -23.57
C GLY A 202 -2.73 13.68 -24.22
N ILE A 203 -2.88 12.35 -24.24
CA ILE A 203 -1.94 11.43 -24.88
C ILE A 203 -2.38 11.19 -26.33
N PRO A 204 -1.49 11.37 -27.32
CA PRO A 204 -1.86 11.19 -28.73
C PRO A 204 -2.43 9.79 -29.02
N ALA A 205 -3.50 9.72 -29.82
CA ALA A 205 -4.20 8.46 -30.15
C ALA A 205 -3.24 7.39 -30.72
N ALA A 206 -2.31 7.79 -31.58
CA ALA A 206 -1.31 6.88 -32.11
C ALA A 206 -0.41 6.28 -31.01
N THR A 207 -0.09 7.08 -29.97
CA THR A 207 0.70 6.61 -28.82
C THR A 207 -0.10 5.61 -27.97
N VAL A 208 -1.40 5.86 -27.72
CA VAL A 208 -2.28 4.90 -27.02
C VAL A 208 -2.33 3.58 -27.78
N THR A 209 -2.53 3.64 -29.11
CA THR A 209 -2.60 2.47 -29.99
C THR A 209 -1.29 1.67 -29.99
N ALA A 210 -0.14 2.34 -30.15
CA ALA A 210 1.17 1.69 -30.15
C ALA A 210 1.53 1.08 -28.77
N THR A 211 1.16 1.76 -27.68
CA THR A 211 1.37 1.26 -26.32
C THR A 211 0.57 -0.01 -26.07
N ALA A 212 -0.71 -0.03 -26.45
CA ALA A 212 -1.56 -1.20 -26.34
C ALA A 212 -1.00 -2.38 -27.13
N GLN A 213 -0.52 -2.13 -28.37
CA GLN A 213 0.11 -3.14 -29.20
C GLN A 213 1.39 -3.69 -28.55
N THR A 214 2.29 -2.83 -28.09
CA THR A 214 3.54 -3.23 -27.42
C THR A 214 3.26 -4.11 -26.20
N PHE A 215 2.30 -3.71 -25.37
CA PHE A 215 1.95 -4.49 -24.18
C PHE A 215 1.29 -5.83 -24.52
N ALA A 216 0.35 -5.85 -25.46
CA ALA A 216 -0.39 -7.06 -25.82
C ALA A 216 0.46 -8.10 -26.57
N GLN A 217 1.43 -7.67 -27.37
CA GLN A 217 2.29 -8.57 -28.16
C GLN A 217 3.51 -9.10 -27.38
N ALA A 218 3.78 -8.56 -26.19
CA ALA A 218 4.84 -9.09 -25.34
C ALA A 218 4.49 -10.51 -24.88
N GLN A 219 5.49 -11.36 -24.73
CA GLN A 219 5.29 -12.71 -24.20
C GLN A 219 4.83 -12.64 -22.74
N ASN A 220 5.38 -11.69 -21.97
CA ASN A 220 5.03 -11.44 -20.59
C ASN A 220 4.62 -9.98 -20.38
N GLY A 221 3.65 -9.74 -19.50
CA GLY A 221 3.15 -8.41 -19.17
C GLY A 221 3.04 -8.19 -17.67
N LEU A 222 3.74 -7.20 -17.15
CA LEU A 222 3.66 -6.77 -15.77
C LEU A 222 3.05 -5.37 -15.70
N ILE A 223 2.14 -5.16 -14.78
CA ILE A 223 1.51 -3.86 -14.51
C ILE A 223 1.81 -3.46 -13.06
N LEU A 224 2.60 -2.41 -12.88
CA LEU A 224 2.89 -1.81 -11.59
C LEU A 224 2.04 -0.55 -11.46
N PHE A 225 1.23 -0.45 -10.42
CA PHE A 225 0.37 0.72 -10.23
C PHE A 225 0.50 1.28 -8.81
N GLY A 226 0.39 2.59 -8.69
CA GLY A 226 0.68 3.28 -7.45
C GLY A 226 -0.32 4.38 -7.09
N PRO A 227 -0.09 5.05 -5.94
CA PRO A 227 -1.04 5.97 -5.35
C PRO A 227 -1.29 7.25 -6.15
N GLU A 228 -0.38 7.67 -7.03
CA GLU A 228 -0.60 8.86 -7.90
C GLU A 228 -1.72 8.63 -8.94
N ALA A 229 -2.00 7.38 -9.28
CA ALA A 229 -3.14 7.01 -10.11
C ALA A 229 -4.47 7.02 -9.33
N GLY A 230 -4.39 7.17 -8.02
CA GLY A 230 -5.53 7.27 -7.12
C GLY A 230 -6.11 5.94 -6.68
N ASN A 231 -6.95 6.02 -5.66
CA ASN A 231 -7.73 4.89 -5.15
C ASN A 231 -8.97 4.65 -6.03
N ASP A 232 -8.79 4.62 -7.37
CA ASP A 232 -9.90 4.58 -8.32
C ASP A 232 -10.28 3.12 -8.65
N PRO A 233 -11.48 2.66 -8.28
CA PRO A 233 -11.98 1.34 -8.66
C PRO A 233 -12.01 1.13 -10.19
N ALA A 234 -12.28 2.18 -10.96
CA ALA A 234 -12.29 2.09 -12.42
C ALA A 234 -10.90 1.83 -12.99
N LEU A 235 -9.84 2.42 -12.38
CA LEU A 235 -8.47 2.12 -12.78
C LEU A 235 -8.13 0.66 -12.51
N ARG A 236 -8.45 0.14 -11.32
CA ARG A 236 -8.18 -1.27 -11.00
C ARG A 236 -8.90 -2.23 -11.94
N ALA A 237 -10.19 -1.96 -12.21
CA ALA A 237 -10.96 -2.76 -13.15
C ALA A 237 -10.33 -2.73 -14.56
N ALA A 238 -9.90 -1.55 -15.03
CA ALA A 238 -9.27 -1.39 -16.34
C ALA A 238 -7.92 -2.12 -16.45
N LEU A 239 -7.07 -2.02 -15.42
CA LEU A 239 -5.77 -2.72 -15.39
C LEU A 239 -5.95 -4.23 -15.31
N SER A 240 -6.90 -4.71 -14.51
CA SER A 240 -7.26 -6.12 -14.45
C SER A 240 -7.78 -6.63 -15.79
N ALA A 241 -8.69 -5.87 -16.43
CA ALA A 241 -9.20 -6.20 -17.76
C ALA A 241 -8.07 -6.22 -18.80
N LEU A 242 -7.15 -5.25 -18.79
CA LEU A 242 -6.00 -5.22 -19.69
C LEU A 242 -5.14 -6.49 -19.56
N ALA A 243 -4.80 -6.89 -18.33
CA ALA A 243 -4.02 -8.10 -18.08
C ALA A 243 -4.76 -9.36 -18.55
N LEU A 244 -6.06 -9.46 -18.28
CA LEU A 244 -6.87 -10.61 -18.67
C LEU A 244 -7.08 -10.67 -20.19
N LEU A 245 -7.37 -9.56 -20.86
CA LEU A 245 -7.55 -9.49 -22.32
C LEU A 245 -6.29 -9.92 -23.07
N THR A 246 -5.11 -9.63 -22.52
CA THR A 246 -3.81 -9.96 -23.14
C THR A 246 -3.25 -11.31 -22.68
N GLY A 247 -3.92 -12.01 -21.74
CA GLY A 247 -3.44 -13.26 -21.17
C GLY A 247 -2.23 -13.11 -20.23
N HIS A 248 -2.02 -11.91 -19.71
CA HIS A 248 -0.91 -11.60 -18.79
C HIS A 248 -1.35 -11.78 -17.33
N ALA A 249 -1.85 -12.94 -16.97
CA ALA A 249 -2.24 -13.34 -15.62
C ALA A 249 -2.04 -14.85 -15.40
N GLY A 250 -1.99 -15.30 -14.15
CA GLY A 250 -1.97 -16.71 -13.76
C GLY A 250 -0.69 -17.46 -14.14
N ARG A 251 0.42 -16.78 -14.40
CA ARG A 251 1.74 -17.39 -14.68
C ARG A 251 2.88 -16.47 -14.31
N ALA A 252 4.07 -17.03 -14.13
CA ALA A 252 5.26 -16.28 -13.74
C ALA A 252 5.53 -15.08 -14.67
N ASN A 253 6.03 -13.99 -14.12
CA ASN A 253 6.35 -12.73 -14.79
C ASN A 253 5.17 -12.05 -15.50
N ASN A 254 3.95 -12.35 -15.06
CA ASN A 254 2.71 -11.77 -15.58
C ASN A 254 1.79 -11.38 -14.42
N GLY A 255 1.05 -10.27 -14.56
CA GLY A 255 0.07 -9.84 -13.58
C GLY A 255 0.33 -8.44 -13.02
N LEU A 256 -0.42 -8.11 -11.97
CA LEU A 256 -0.44 -6.80 -11.34
C LEU A 256 0.38 -6.77 -10.05
N ILE A 257 1.10 -5.67 -9.83
CA ILE A 257 1.77 -5.33 -8.57
C ILE A 257 1.30 -3.95 -8.12
N ALA A 258 0.63 -3.87 -6.98
CA ALA A 258 0.37 -2.61 -6.32
C ALA A 258 1.64 -2.13 -5.60
N VAL A 259 2.06 -0.89 -5.84
CA VAL A 259 3.16 -0.26 -5.10
C VAL A 259 2.61 0.22 -3.76
N LEU A 260 2.76 -0.60 -2.74
CA LEU A 260 2.19 -0.40 -1.41
C LEU A 260 3.18 0.31 -0.47
N PRO A 261 2.68 1.10 0.50
CA PRO A 261 3.53 2.03 1.26
C PRO A 261 4.37 1.38 2.37
N HIS A 262 4.08 0.16 2.80
CA HIS A 262 4.74 -0.49 3.94
C HIS A 262 5.24 -1.88 3.58
N ALA A 263 6.26 -2.34 4.32
CA ALA A 263 6.97 -3.60 4.04
C ALA A 263 6.05 -4.84 4.04
N ASN A 264 5.01 -4.84 4.86
CA ASN A 264 4.08 -5.96 5.00
C ASN A 264 2.62 -5.59 4.70
N SER A 265 2.37 -4.56 3.86
CA SER A 265 0.99 -4.23 3.47
C SER A 265 0.27 -5.43 2.83
N ARG A 266 0.99 -6.23 2.05
CA ARG A 266 0.46 -7.45 1.46
C ARG A 266 0.09 -8.47 2.53
N GLY A 267 1.01 -8.74 3.47
CA GLY A 267 0.74 -9.65 4.58
C GLY A 267 -0.42 -9.21 5.47
N ALA A 268 -0.62 -7.89 5.66
CA ALA A 268 -1.77 -7.39 6.41
C ALA A 268 -3.11 -7.74 5.73
N ALA A 269 -3.17 -7.65 4.40
CA ALA A 269 -4.32 -8.08 3.63
C ALA A 269 -4.49 -9.61 3.65
N ASP A 270 -3.39 -10.36 3.47
CA ASP A 270 -3.37 -11.83 3.51
C ASP A 270 -3.89 -12.36 4.86
N MET A 271 -3.51 -11.71 5.96
CA MET A 271 -3.96 -12.06 7.32
C MET A 271 -5.36 -11.53 7.65
N GLY A 272 -6.05 -10.87 6.72
CA GLY A 272 -7.41 -10.41 6.88
C GLY A 272 -7.57 -9.25 7.87
N VAL A 273 -6.54 -8.41 8.07
CA VAL A 273 -6.67 -7.17 8.84
C VAL A 273 -7.30 -6.11 7.96
N THR A 274 -8.47 -6.41 7.46
CA THR A 274 -9.30 -5.57 6.60
C THR A 274 -10.77 -5.69 7.03
N PRO A 275 -11.62 -4.69 6.79
CA PRO A 275 -13.02 -4.76 7.20
C PRO A 275 -13.84 -5.79 6.43
N HIS A 276 -13.43 -6.17 5.21
CA HIS A 276 -14.26 -6.95 4.30
C HIS A 276 -13.83 -8.41 4.11
N HIS A 277 -12.59 -8.76 4.50
CA HIS A 277 -12.04 -10.10 4.30
C HIS A 277 -11.54 -10.72 5.60
N LEU A 278 -11.71 -12.01 5.71
CA LEU A 278 -11.04 -12.89 6.66
C LEU A 278 -9.64 -13.27 6.08
N PRO A 279 -8.76 -13.92 6.86
CA PRO A 279 -7.49 -14.42 6.35
C PRO A 279 -7.65 -15.21 5.04
N GLY A 280 -6.73 -14.98 4.09
CA GLY A 280 -6.77 -15.63 2.79
C GLY A 280 -7.81 -15.09 1.81
N TYR A 281 -8.25 -13.85 1.99
CA TYR A 281 -9.23 -13.14 1.15
C TYR A 281 -10.63 -13.74 1.15
N THR A 282 -10.97 -14.57 2.11
CA THR A 282 -12.34 -15.05 2.27
C THR A 282 -13.26 -13.88 2.63
N PRO A 283 -14.35 -13.63 1.90
CA PRO A 283 -15.29 -12.55 2.25
C PRO A 283 -15.84 -12.70 3.66
N ALA A 284 -15.88 -11.62 4.42
CA ALA A 284 -16.47 -11.59 5.74
C ALA A 284 -18.01 -11.57 5.63
N GLU A 285 -18.70 -12.44 6.34
CA GLU A 285 -20.18 -12.44 6.39
C GLU A 285 -20.73 -11.13 6.96
N GLN A 286 -20.03 -10.57 7.93
CA GLN A 286 -20.34 -9.27 8.53
C GLN A 286 -19.13 -8.35 8.35
N PRO A 287 -19.16 -7.46 7.34
CA PRO A 287 -18.10 -6.47 7.15
C PRO A 287 -17.97 -5.55 8.36
N GLY A 288 -16.72 -5.22 8.70
CA GLY A 288 -16.39 -4.24 9.72
C GLY A 288 -16.36 -2.81 9.18
N LEU A 289 -16.06 -1.87 10.06
CA LEU A 289 -15.75 -0.49 9.70
C LEU A 289 -14.31 -0.36 9.23
N SER A 290 -14.08 0.43 8.20
CA SER A 290 -12.75 0.87 7.79
C SER A 290 -12.11 1.80 8.82
N ALA A 291 -10.80 2.02 8.72
CA ALA A 291 -10.08 2.97 9.59
C ALA A 291 -10.70 4.37 9.55
N ALA A 292 -11.12 4.83 8.36
CA ALA A 292 -11.75 6.14 8.21
C ALA A 292 -13.13 6.21 8.88
N GLU A 293 -13.92 5.15 8.83
CA GLU A 293 -15.23 5.06 9.50
C GLU A 293 -15.06 4.92 11.01
N MET A 294 -14.12 4.10 11.50
CA MET A 294 -13.81 3.99 12.93
C MET A 294 -13.34 5.32 13.54
N LEU A 295 -12.61 6.14 12.78
CA LEU A 295 -12.12 7.45 13.19
C LEU A 295 -13.02 8.60 12.70
N GLY A 296 -14.19 8.31 12.17
CA GLY A 296 -15.18 9.28 11.72
C GLY A 296 -15.95 9.93 12.88
N GLY A 297 -16.75 10.98 12.55
CA GLY A 297 -17.49 11.75 13.56
C GLY A 297 -18.62 10.97 14.24
N GLU A 298 -19.25 10.03 13.54
CA GLU A 298 -20.40 9.23 14.01
C GLU A 298 -20.04 7.77 14.34
N SER A 299 -18.75 7.51 14.59
CA SER A 299 -18.26 6.17 14.89
C SER A 299 -18.88 5.60 16.18
N PRO A 300 -19.34 4.33 16.18
CA PRO A 300 -19.82 3.66 17.38
C PRO A 300 -18.69 3.21 18.31
N ILE A 301 -17.43 3.33 17.87
CA ILE A 301 -16.27 2.82 18.60
C ILE A 301 -16.06 3.61 19.89
N LYS A 302 -15.98 2.88 21.01
CA LYS A 302 -15.70 3.37 22.35
C LYS A 302 -14.31 2.96 22.84
N GLY A 303 -13.90 1.74 22.52
CA GLY A 303 -12.58 1.20 22.83
C GLY A 303 -11.80 0.87 21.58
N LEU A 304 -10.52 1.32 21.50
CA LEU A 304 -9.68 1.11 20.34
C LEU A 304 -8.28 0.61 20.75
N LEU A 305 -7.82 -0.46 20.11
CA LEU A 305 -6.42 -0.90 20.15
C LEU A 305 -5.73 -0.48 18.87
N ILE A 306 -4.65 0.26 18.99
CA ILE A 306 -3.83 0.70 17.87
C ILE A 306 -2.43 0.08 18.02
N ALA A 307 -1.96 -0.62 16.98
CA ALA A 307 -0.64 -1.22 16.94
C ALA A 307 0.15 -0.72 15.72
N ALA A 308 1.38 -0.27 15.94
CA ALA A 308 2.36 0.10 14.90
C ALA A 308 1.86 1.16 13.88
N THR A 309 0.95 2.05 14.28
CA THR A 309 0.45 3.15 13.42
C THR A 309 0.10 4.38 14.26
N ASP A 310 0.09 5.58 13.64
CA ASP A 310 -0.06 6.87 14.34
C ASP A 310 -1.12 7.77 13.69
N PRO A 311 -2.43 7.44 13.84
CA PRO A 311 -3.50 8.23 13.25
C PRO A 311 -3.54 9.69 13.70
N ALA A 312 -3.16 9.98 14.94
CA ALA A 312 -3.15 11.35 15.44
C ALA A 312 -2.14 12.26 14.71
N ALA A 313 -1.08 11.67 14.15
CA ALA A 313 -0.14 12.39 13.30
C ALA A 313 -0.63 12.55 11.86
N GLU A 314 -1.55 11.70 11.38
CA GLU A 314 -2.06 11.76 10.02
C GLU A 314 -3.08 12.88 9.81
N SER A 315 -3.91 13.18 10.84
CA SER A 315 -5.00 14.14 10.70
C SER A 315 -5.47 14.69 12.05
N ASP A 316 -5.73 15.99 12.10
CA ASP A 316 -6.34 16.63 13.27
C ASP A 316 -7.75 16.06 13.55
N ALA A 317 -8.50 15.66 12.50
CA ALA A 317 -9.79 15.01 12.65
C ALA A 317 -9.64 13.63 13.33
N TYR A 318 -8.65 12.85 12.95
CA TYR A 318 -8.36 11.56 13.61
C TYR A 318 -7.89 11.77 15.06
N ARG A 319 -7.06 12.79 15.32
CA ARG A 319 -6.67 13.16 16.68
C ARG A 319 -7.91 13.48 17.54
N ALA A 320 -8.82 14.29 17.03
CA ALA A 320 -10.06 14.64 17.74
C ALA A 320 -10.96 13.41 17.94
N ALA A 321 -11.00 12.47 17.00
CA ALA A 321 -11.73 11.21 17.16
C ALA A 321 -11.16 10.36 18.30
N LEU A 322 -9.83 10.22 18.34
CA LEU A 322 -9.14 9.45 19.39
C LEU A 322 -9.36 10.03 20.79
N GLN A 323 -9.47 11.34 20.90
CA GLN A 323 -9.74 12.03 22.19
C GLN A 323 -11.17 11.81 22.72
N ARG A 324 -12.11 11.34 21.87
CA ARG A 324 -13.50 11.05 22.26
C ARG A 324 -13.70 9.60 22.72
N LEU A 325 -12.69 8.75 22.58
CA LEU A 325 -12.77 7.34 22.99
C LEU A 325 -12.82 7.19 24.51
N ASP A 326 -13.65 6.28 25.00
CA ASP A 326 -13.70 5.93 26.41
C ASP A 326 -12.41 5.22 26.83
N PHE A 327 -11.80 4.44 25.94
CA PHE A 327 -10.56 3.74 26.20
C PHE A 327 -9.70 3.55 24.95
N LEU A 328 -8.46 4.03 25.01
CA LEU A 328 -7.47 3.93 23.93
C LEU A 328 -6.22 3.19 24.42
N VAL A 329 -5.84 2.13 23.71
CA VAL A 329 -4.61 1.36 23.92
C VAL A 329 -3.71 1.52 22.71
N VAL A 330 -2.44 1.79 22.93
CA VAL A 330 -1.44 1.93 21.86
C VAL A 330 -0.27 0.98 22.12
N GLN A 331 0.04 0.14 21.14
CA GLN A 331 1.19 -0.76 21.11
C GLN A 331 2.17 -0.22 20.05
N GLU A 332 3.32 0.30 20.49
CA GLU A 332 4.20 1.05 19.59
C GLU A 332 5.67 1.04 20.10
N LEU A 333 6.60 1.36 19.19
CA LEU A 333 8.04 1.48 19.46
C LEU A 333 8.39 2.79 20.19
N PHE A 334 7.66 3.86 19.90
CA PHE A 334 7.93 5.21 20.38
C PHE A 334 6.68 5.86 20.97
N LEU A 335 6.84 6.88 21.80
CA LEU A 335 5.75 7.71 22.31
C LEU A 335 5.24 8.66 21.21
N THR A 336 4.59 8.09 20.21
CA THR A 336 3.99 8.79 19.07
C THR A 336 2.88 9.76 19.52
N GLN A 337 2.39 10.60 18.60
CA GLN A 337 1.29 11.52 18.92
C GLN A 337 0.01 10.76 19.36
N THR A 338 -0.24 9.57 18.78
CA THR A 338 -1.33 8.69 19.22
C THR A 338 -1.03 8.09 20.59
N ALA A 339 0.18 7.63 20.84
CA ALA A 339 0.58 7.06 22.13
C ALA A 339 0.45 8.08 23.26
N GLN A 340 0.73 9.35 22.99
CA GLN A 340 0.55 10.43 23.98
C GLN A 340 -0.92 10.66 24.38
N LEU A 341 -1.89 10.24 23.57
CA LEU A 341 -3.33 10.30 23.89
C LEU A 341 -3.82 9.04 24.63
N ALA A 342 -3.06 7.95 24.58
CA ALA A 342 -3.50 6.65 25.06
C ALA A 342 -3.74 6.58 26.58
N HIS A 343 -4.65 5.71 26.99
CA HIS A 343 -4.85 5.31 28.38
C HIS A 343 -3.81 4.28 28.81
N VAL A 344 -3.41 3.39 27.89
CA VAL A 344 -2.34 2.41 28.08
C VAL A 344 -1.42 2.42 26.88
N VAL A 345 -0.11 2.44 27.12
CA VAL A 345 0.94 2.29 26.09
C VAL A 345 1.71 1.02 26.39
N LEU A 346 1.79 0.13 25.40
CA LEU A 346 2.46 -1.16 25.47
C LEU A 346 3.73 -1.10 24.62
N PRO A 347 4.94 -1.18 25.18
CA PRO A 347 6.18 -1.10 24.42
C PRO A 347 6.42 -2.35 23.59
N ALA A 348 6.49 -2.18 22.27
CA ALA A 348 6.70 -3.23 21.28
C ALA A 348 8.16 -3.29 20.79
N CYS A 349 8.50 -4.37 20.09
CA CYS A 349 9.81 -4.59 19.49
C CYS A 349 9.91 -4.12 18.04
N GLY A 350 11.07 -3.61 17.65
CA GLY A 350 11.44 -3.36 16.26
C GLY A 350 11.67 -4.67 15.49
N VAL A 351 11.79 -4.56 14.15
CA VAL A 351 11.98 -5.74 13.28
C VAL A 351 13.26 -6.51 13.58
N ALA A 352 14.33 -5.84 13.99
CA ALA A 352 15.60 -6.48 14.34
C ALA A 352 15.61 -7.14 15.74
N GLU A 353 14.58 -6.94 16.53
CA GLU A 353 14.47 -7.34 17.94
C GLU A 353 13.52 -8.53 18.14
N ARG A 354 12.96 -9.08 17.05
CA ARG A 354 11.98 -10.17 17.07
C ARG A 354 12.09 -11.02 15.81
N ASP A 355 11.50 -12.22 15.85
CA ASP A 355 11.34 -13.11 14.71
C ASP A 355 9.97 -12.89 14.07
N GLY A 356 9.82 -13.25 12.80
CA GLY A 356 8.55 -13.20 12.10
C GLY A 356 8.67 -13.40 10.59
N THR A 357 7.54 -13.19 9.89
CA THR A 357 7.51 -13.25 8.43
C THR A 357 6.87 -11.99 7.84
N TYR A 358 7.32 -11.63 6.64
CA TYR A 358 6.71 -10.58 5.81
C TYR A 358 6.32 -11.12 4.45
N THR A 359 5.24 -10.60 3.89
CA THR A 359 4.83 -10.86 2.50
C THR A 359 5.11 -9.64 1.65
N ASN A 360 6.04 -9.76 0.72
CA ASN A 360 6.47 -8.67 -0.16
C ASN A 360 5.48 -8.39 -1.30
N LEU A 361 5.78 -7.40 -2.14
CA LEU A 361 4.92 -6.98 -3.27
C LEU A 361 4.75 -8.06 -4.34
N GLU A 362 5.70 -9.01 -4.44
CA GLU A 362 5.61 -10.19 -5.33
C GLU A 362 4.82 -11.34 -4.71
N ARG A 363 4.15 -11.14 -3.57
CA ARG A 363 3.43 -12.17 -2.81
C ARG A 363 4.35 -13.27 -2.26
N ARG A 364 5.60 -12.93 -2.03
CA ARG A 364 6.61 -13.81 -1.46
C ARG A 364 6.66 -13.65 0.05
N VAL A 365 6.40 -14.73 0.76
CA VAL A 365 6.51 -14.83 2.22
C VAL A 365 7.96 -15.13 2.56
N GLN A 366 8.56 -14.29 3.39
CA GLN A 366 9.98 -14.34 3.76
C GLN A 366 10.10 -14.25 5.27
N ALA A 367 10.87 -15.13 5.89
CA ALA A 367 11.13 -15.08 7.32
C ALA A 367 12.35 -14.20 7.63
N PHE A 368 12.34 -13.63 8.81
CA PHE A 368 13.44 -12.89 9.40
C PHE A 368 13.63 -13.29 10.87
N ASP A 369 14.87 -13.27 11.31
CA ASP A 369 15.25 -13.59 12.69
C ASP A 369 15.68 -12.34 13.44
N SER A 370 15.53 -12.36 14.78
CA SER A 370 16.05 -11.30 15.63
C SER A 370 17.58 -11.24 15.55
N GLY A 371 18.10 -10.02 15.40
CA GLY A 371 19.53 -9.76 15.33
C GLY A 371 20.08 -9.08 16.58
N VAL A 372 19.20 -8.48 17.40
CA VAL A 372 19.56 -7.75 18.62
C VAL A 372 18.49 -8.01 19.70
N PRO A 373 18.87 -7.95 21.00
CA PRO A 373 17.89 -8.09 22.06
C PRO A 373 16.89 -6.92 22.10
N ALA A 374 15.68 -7.19 22.55
CA ALA A 374 14.67 -6.18 22.80
C ALA A 374 15.16 -5.16 23.85
N PRO A 375 14.92 -3.85 23.68
CA PRO A 375 15.31 -2.83 24.64
C PRO A 375 14.43 -2.89 25.90
N GLY A 376 15.06 -2.80 27.08
CA GLY A 376 14.35 -2.73 28.35
C GLY A 376 13.39 -3.89 28.58
N GLN A 377 12.09 -3.59 28.69
CA GLN A 377 11.04 -4.60 28.86
C GLN A 377 10.09 -4.67 27.64
N ALA A 378 10.51 -4.15 26.48
CA ALA A 378 9.73 -4.27 25.25
C ALA A 378 9.51 -5.75 24.89
N ARG A 379 8.37 -6.04 24.26
CA ARG A 379 7.98 -7.41 23.88
C ARG A 379 7.58 -7.47 22.42
N ALA A 380 7.80 -8.61 21.79
CA ALA A 380 7.27 -8.88 20.45
C ALA A 380 5.72 -8.73 20.45
N ASP A 381 5.19 -8.20 19.37
CA ASP A 381 3.76 -7.87 19.26
C ASP A 381 2.87 -9.11 19.42
N TRP A 382 3.26 -10.24 18.82
CA TRP A 382 2.54 -11.52 18.97
C TRP A 382 2.48 -11.99 20.44
N LEU A 383 3.53 -11.75 21.23
CA LEU A 383 3.57 -12.10 22.65
C LEU A 383 2.65 -11.21 23.48
N ILE A 384 2.60 -9.90 23.17
CA ILE A 384 1.69 -8.96 23.83
C ILE A 384 0.23 -9.37 23.56
N LEU A 385 -0.10 -9.66 22.30
CA LEU A 385 -1.44 -10.07 21.89
C LEU A 385 -1.86 -11.42 22.52
N THR A 386 -0.92 -12.38 22.58
CA THR A 386 -1.15 -13.67 23.27
C THR A 386 -1.44 -13.47 24.75
N ALA A 387 -0.64 -12.64 25.43
CA ALA A 387 -0.83 -12.34 26.84
C ALA A 387 -2.14 -11.59 27.13
N LEU A 388 -2.57 -10.70 26.26
CA LEU A 388 -3.85 -10.01 26.35
C LEU A 388 -5.02 -10.97 26.11
N ALA A 389 -4.93 -11.82 25.10
CA ALA A 389 -5.96 -12.82 24.80
C ALA A 389 -6.17 -13.78 25.99
N GLY A 390 -5.09 -14.20 26.66
CA GLY A 390 -5.17 -15.02 27.87
C GLY A 390 -5.97 -14.35 29.00
N ARG A 391 -5.81 -13.03 29.19
CA ARG A 391 -6.58 -12.26 30.19
C ARG A 391 -8.04 -12.07 29.82
N LEU A 392 -8.35 -12.17 28.53
CA LEU A 392 -9.71 -12.15 28.00
C LEU A 392 -10.34 -13.54 27.91
N GLY A 393 -9.67 -14.57 28.45
CA GLY A 393 -10.18 -15.93 28.55
C GLY A 393 -9.83 -16.86 27.39
N ALA A 394 -9.00 -16.44 26.44
CA ALA A 394 -8.56 -17.30 25.35
C ALA A 394 -7.32 -18.15 25.75
N ALA A 395 -7.36 -19.44 25.45
CA ALA A 395 -6.27 -20.36 25.75
C ALA A 395 -5.28 -20.47 24.58
N TRP A 396 -4.57 -19.37 24.26
CA TRP A 396 -3.52 -19.40 23.24
C TRP A 396 -2.19 -19.84 23.83
N GLY A 397 -1.60 -20.90 23.28
CA GLY A 397 -0.38 -21.52 23.79
C GLY A 397 0.87 -21.27 22.95
N TYR A 398 0.98 -20.12 22.25
CA TYR A 398 2.14 -19.84 21.41
C TYR A 398 3.39 -19.55 22.23
N ALA A 399 4.45 -20.28 21.93
CA ALA A 399 5.77 -20.11 22.54
C ALA A 399 6.77 -19.36 21.64
N SER A 400 6.45 -19.21 20.34
CA SER A 400 7.32 -18.57 19.35
C SER A 400 6.48 -18.04 18.18
N ALA A 401 7.07 -17.18 17.35
CA ALA A 401 6.48 -16.75 16.07
C ALA A 401 6.27 -17.95 15.13
N ASP A 402 7.18 -18.93 15.10
CA ASP A 402 7.03 -20.18 14.36
C ASP A 402 5.77 -20.97 14.79
N GLY A 403 5.45 -21.00 16.09
CA GLY A 403 4.22 -21.59 16.59
C GLY A 403 2.95 -20.89 16.07
N VAL A 404 2.99 -19.57 15.91
CA VAL A 404 1.89 -18.82 15.27
C VAL A 404 1.83 -19.12 13.78
N MET A 405 2.98 -19.14 13.09
CA MET A 405 3.06 -19.50 11.67
C MET A 405 2.53 -20.91 11.41
N ALA A 406 2.80 -21.87 12.29
CA ALA A 406 2.27 -23.22 12.17
C ALA A 406 0.73 -23.24 12.15
N GLU A 407 0.04 -22.36 12.91
CA GLU A 407 -1.41 -22.21 12.84
C GLU A 407 -1.84 -21.48 11.56
N ILE A 408 -1.12 -20.40 11.16
CA ILE A 408 -1.40 -19.69 9.91
C ILE A 408 -1.44 -20.67 8.74
N THR A 409 -0.47 -21.59 8.65
CA THR A 409 -0.40 -22.56 7.54
C THR A 409 -1.53 -23.59 7.54
N GLN A 410 -2.20 -23.77 8.65
CA GLN A 410 -3.38 -24.66 8.76
C GLN A 410 -4.68 -23.92 8.46
N THR A 411 -4.75 -22.62 8.76
CA THR A 411 -6.00 -21.84 8.73
C THR A 411 -6.10 -20.90 7.53
N VAL A 412 -4.95 -20.49 6.96
CA VAL A 412 -4.88 -19.58 5.80
C VAL A 412 -4.47 -20.38 4.56
N PRO A 413 -5.41 -20.71 3.65
CA PRO A 413 -5.12 -21.61 2.52
C PRO A 413 -3.96 -21.18 1.64
N LEU A 414 -3.69 -19.86 1.53
CA LEU A 414 -2.59 -19.31 0.75
C LEU A 414 -1.21 -19.68 1.31
N TYR A 415 -1.13 -19.94 2.62
CA TYR A 415 0.10 -20.22 3.35
C TYR A 415 0.30 -21.71 3.62
N GLN A 416 -0.58 -22.57 3.11
CA GLN A 416 -0.51 -24.01 3.35
C GLN A 416 0.85 -24.59 2.92
N GLY A 417 1.48 -25.35 3.82
CA GLY A 417 2.78 -25.98 3.57
C GLY A 417 3.99 -25.08 3.78
N MET A 418 3.80 -23.83 4.20
CA MET A 418 4.91 -22.95 4.59
C MET A 418 5.37 -23.28 6.02
N ALA A 419 6.67 -23.18 6.26
CA ALA A 419 7.27 -23.29 7.60
C ALA A 419 8.49 -22.37 7.65
N PHE A 420 8.87 -21.88 8.82
CA PHE A 420 10.05 -21.03 8.95
C PHE A 420 11.28 -21.65 8.28
N ALA A 421 11.49 -22.93 8.43
CA ALA A 421 12.62 -23.64 7.84
C ALA A 421 12.71 -23.56 6.30
N ASN A 422 11.59 -23.36 5.60
CA ASN A 422 11.59 -23.21 4.16
C ASN A 422 11.38 -21.76 3.67
N LEU A 423 11.19 -20.83 4.61
CA LEU A 423 11.06 -19.39 4.35
C LEU A 423 12.39 -18.65 4.60
N VAL A 424 13.26 -19.20 5.44
CA VAL A 424 14.63 -18.69 5.65
C VAL A 424 15.51 -19.26 4.56
N ALA A 425 16.15 -18.39 3.78
CA ALA A 425 17.26 -18.81 2.93
C ALA A 425 18.53 -18.88 3.79
N PRO A 426 19.13 -20.04 4.04
CA PRO A 426 20.40 -20.08 4.72
C PRO A 426 21.44 -19.41 3.82
N VAL A 427 21.79 -18.18 4.15
CA VAL A 427 22.93 -17.49 3.53
C VAL A 427 24.20 -18.17 3.99
N SER A 428 24.68 -19.15 3.21
CA SER A 428 26.01 -19.71 3.47
C SER A 428 27.06 -18.67 3.10
N LEU A 429 27.58 -17.96 4.09
CA LEU A 429 28.75 -17.09 3.96
C LEU A 429 29.99 -17.82 3.44
N ALA A 430 29.96 -19.15 3.39
CA ALA A 430 31.04 -19.98 2.85
C ALA A 430 31.08 -20.04 1.31
N ARG A 431 30.02 -19.65 0.60
CA ARG A 431 30.05 -19.51 -0.86
C ARG A 431 30.59 -18.14 -1.24
N LYS A 432 31.89 -18.03 -1.33
CA LYS A 432 32.64 -16.86 -1.79
C LYS A 432 32.46 -16.61 -3.30
N THR A 433 31.30 -16.26 -3.76
CA THR A 433 31.17 -15.68 -5.09
C THR A 433 30.68 -14.26 -4.94
N SER A 434 31.46 -13.32 -5.45
CA SER A 434 31.14 -11.87 -5.46
C SER A 434 29.79 -11.56 -6.11
N HIS A 435 29.31 -12.40 -7.01
CA HIS A 435 27.98 -12.34 -7.62
C HIS A 435 26.86 -12.45 -6.59
N TYR A 436 27.08 -13.19 -5.55
CA TYR A 436 26.09 -13.46 -4.52
C TYR A 436 25.66 -12.23 -3.72
N ILE A 437 26.61 -11.30 -3.50
CA ILE A 437 26.38 -10.11 -2.68
C ILE A 437 25.77 -8.97 -3.50
N TYR A 438 26.15 -8.84 -4.77
CA TYR A 438 25.76 -7.70 -5.62
C TYR A 438 24.57 -7.98 -6.53
N GLU A 439 24.47 -9.17 -7.05
CA GLU A 439 23.32 -9.55 -7.89
C GLU A 439 22.13 -9.96 -7.03
N GLY A 440 22.36 -10.21 -5.73
CA GLY A 440 21.34 -10.40 -4.68
C GLY A 440 20.38 -11.53 -4.97
N MET A 441 20.68 -12.38 -5.97
CA MET A 441 19.66 -13.15 -6.59
C MET A 441 20.12 -14.30 -7.43
N SER A 442 21.42 -14.52 -7.56
CA SER A 442 21.92 -15.74 -8.15
C SER A 442 21.90 -16.83 -7.09
N PHE A 443 20.73 -17.04 -6.50
CA PHE A 443 20.57 -18.21 -5.67
C PHE A 443 20.57 -19.41 -6.60
N THR A 444 21.36 -20.40 -6.26
CA THR A 444 21.23 -21.72 -6.88
C THR A 444 19.84 -22.27 -6.56
N ALA A 445 19.37 -23.23 -7.32
CA ALA A 445 18.06 -23.87 -7.12
C ALA A 445 17.80 -24.36 -5.67
N ASP A 446 18.84 -24.48 -4.88
CA ASP A 446 18.80 -24.97 -3.49
C ASP A 446 18.59 -23.87 -2.43
N VAL A 447 18.59 -22.59 -2.83
CA VAL A 447 18.39 -21.47 -1.92
C VAL A 447 17.02 -20.86 -2.16
N ARG A 448 16.15 -20.96 -1.17
CA ARG A 448 14.80 -20.44 -1.24
C ARG A 448 14.76 -19.02 -0.65
N GLU A 449 14.34 -18.05 -1.44
CA GLU A 449 14.14 -16.65 -1.03
C GLU A 449 12.77 -16.43 -0.39
N GLY A 450 12.21 -17.42 0.28
CA GLY A 450 10.84 -17.45 0.71
C GLY A 450 9.92 -18.15 -0.30
N VAL A 451 8.63 -18.21 0.00
CA VAL A 451 7.62 -18.91 -0.79
C VAL A 451 6.58 -17.93 -1.32
N GLN A 452 6.37 -17.91 -2.63
CA GLN A 452 5.26 -17.16 -3.25
C GLN A 452 3.97 -17.99 -3.18
N TRP A 453 2.90 -17.40 -2.67
CA TRP A 453 1.60 -18.06 -2.75
C TRP A 453 0.97 -17.86 -4.16
N PRO A 454 0.25 -18.87 -4.68
CA PRO A 454 -0.31 -18.84 -6.03
C PRO A 454 -1.56 -17.96 -6.12
N THR A 455 -1.78 -17.31 -7.29
CA THR A 455 -3.02 -16.58 -7.59
C THR A 455 -4.22 -17.53 -7.65
N LEU A 456 -5.43 -16.96 -7.69
CA LEU A 456 -6.66 -17.75 -7.85
C LEU A 456 -6.65 -18.59 -9.11
N LEU A 457 -6.21 -18.03 -10.24
CA LEU A 457 -6.10 -18.77 -11.51
C LEU A 457 -5.12 -19.96 -11.47
N GLU A 458 -4.03 -19.83 -10.70
CA GLU A 458 -3.06 -20.91 -10.52
C GLU A 458 -3.58 -22.01 -9.59
N ARG A 459 -4.37 -21.64 -8.60
CA ARG A 459 -4.96 -22.59 -7.63
C ARG A 459 -6.19 -23.30 -8.18
N GLU A 460 -7.00 -22.60 -8.93
CA GLU A 460 -8.27 -23.04 -9.48
C GLU A 460 -8.32 -22.75 -10.98
N PRO A 461 -7.61 -23.54 -11.82
CA PRO A 461 -7.52 -23.28 -13.26
C PRO A 461 -8.88 -23.24 -13.99
N ALA A 462 -9.91 -23.85 -13.39
CA ALA A 462 -11.27 -23.82 -13.93
C ALA A 462 -12.05 -22.54 -13.58
N VAL A 463 -11.54 -21.71 -12.66
CA VAL A 463 -12.19 -20.45 -12.30
C VAL A 463 -12.21 -19.49 -13.48
N ARG A 464 -13.30 -18.74 -13.62
CA ARG A 464 -13.42 -17.69 -14.61
C ARG A 464 -13.57 -16.33 -13.93
N LEU A 465 -12.62 -15.45 -14.21
CA LEU A 465 -12.61 -14.09 -13.67
C LEU A 465 -13.54 -13.19 -14.50
N SER A 466 -14.24 -12.29 -13.84
CA SER A 466 -15.17 -11.38 -14.53
C SER A 466 -14.42 -10.21 -15.18
N LEU A 467 -14.62 -10.05 -16.47
CA LEU A 467 -14.32 -8.81 -17.19
C LEU A 467 -15.51 -7.88 -16.99
N HIS A 468 -15.39 -6.92 -16.09
CA HIS A 468 -16.46 -5.95 -15.83
C HIS A 468 -15.99 -4.54 -16.08
N PHE A 469 -16.87 -3.71 -16.60
CA PHE A 469 -16.64 -2.28 -16.78
C PHE A 469 -17.02 -1.53 -15.51
N THR A 470 -16.10 -0.70 -15.04
CA THR A 470 -16.38 0.30 -14.01
C THR A 470 -16.11 1.67 -14.63
N ALA A 471 -17.14 2.50 -14.70
CA ALA A 471 -17.02 3.82 -15.31
C ALA A 471 -16.06 4.70 -14.51
N PRO A 472 -15.05 5.33 -15.17
CA PRO A 472 -14.23 6.32 -14.50
C PRO A 472 -15.06 7.55 -14.15
N ALA A 473 -14.69 8.20 -13.06
CA ALA A 473 -15.27 9.50 -12.73
C ALA A 473 -14.98 10.49 -13.87
N GLN A 474 -15.97 11.31 -14.23
CA GLN A 474 -15.72 12.39 -15.20
C GLN A 474 -14.61 13.30 -14.65
N PRO A 475 -13.66 13.72 -15.49
CA PRO A 475 -12.64 14.68 -15.06
C PRO A 475 -13.33 15.95 -14.56
N VAL A 476 -13.19 16.23 -13.26
CA VAL A 476 -13.78 17.43 -12.68
C VAL A 476 -13.02 18.64 -13.21
N PRO A 477 -13.69 19.69 -13.73
CA PRO A 477 -13.02 20.95 -14.04
C PRO A 477 -12.22 21.44 -12.84
N PRO A 478 -11.06 22.03 -13.04
CA PRO A 478 -10.21 22.45 -11.93
C PRO A 478 -10.93 23.41 -11.00
N ALA A 479 -11.04 23.02 -9.72
CA ALA A 479 -11.51 23.90 -8.65
C ALA A 479 -10.42 24.89 -8.19
N GLY A 480 -9.25 24.90 -8.85
CA GLY A 480 -8.09 25.73 -8.57
C GLY A 480 -7.19 25.83 -9.80
N ASP A 481 -6.19 26.72 -9.72
CA ASP A 481 -5.31 27.03 -10.85
C ASP A 481 -4.23 25.97 -11.11
N ILE A 482 -3.91 25.15 -10.12
CA ILE A 482 -2.79 24.22 -10.18
C ILE A 482 -3.21 22.86 -9.60
N SER A 483 -2.88 21.79 -10.30
CA SER A 483 -3.03 20.44 -9.78
C SER A 483 -1.91 20.13 -8.80
N LEU A 484 -2.23 19.87 -7.54
CA LEU A 484 -1.31 19.44 -6.53
C LEU A 484 -1.22 17.92 -6.50
N VAL A 485 -0.01 17.39 -6.65
CA VAL A 485 0.31 15.98 -6.40
C VAL A 485 1.08 15.89 -5.10
N ALA A 486 0.66 15.00 -4.21
CA ALA A 486 1.24 14.79 -2.89
C ALA A 486 1.88 13.40 -2.79
N PRO A 487 3.06 13.17 -3.42
CA PRO A 487 3.76 11.89 -3.36
C PRO A 487 4.39 11.66 -1.99
N ARG A 488 4.70 10.42 -1.67
CA ARG A 488 5.68 10.11 -0.62
C ARG A 488 7.08 10.31 -1.16
N PHE A 489 7.99 10.75 -0.29
CA PHE A 489 9.41 10.79 -0.58
C PHE A 489 10.13 9.75 0.28
N LEU A 490 11.24 9.22 -0.23
CA LEU A 490 12.03 8.19 0.46
C LEU A 490 12.53 8.67 1.84
N TYR A 491 12.85 9.96 1.95
CA TYR A 491 13.27 10.60 3.19
C TYR A 491 12.19 11.59 3.67
N ASP A 492 11.03 11.07 3.98
CA ASP A 492 9.94 11.84 4.60
C ASP A 492 10.09 11.86 6.14
N ASP A 493 9.22 12.59 6.82
CA ASP A 493 9.12 12.62 8.29
C ASP A 493 8.31 11.40 8.79
N GLY A 494 8.60 10.23 8.20
CA GLY A 494 8.02 8.95 8.60
C GLY A 494 8.48 8.53 9.98
N ARG A 495 7.64 7.77 10.68
CA ARG A 495 7.78 7.46 12.12
C ARG A 495 9.17 6.97 12.55
N LEU A 496 9.75 6.04 11.80
CA LEU A 496 11.08 5.49 12.13
C LEU A 496 12.20 6.45 11.76
N LEU A 497 12.09 7.17 10.64
CA LEU A 497 13.08 8.16 10.21
C LEU A 497 13.08 9.40 11.10
N ALA A 498 11.90 9.84 11.53
CA ALA A 498 11.77 10.99 12.44
C ALA A 498 12.48 10.76 13.79
N GLU A 499 12.50 9.53 14.29
CA GLU A 499 13.15 9.17 15.55
C GLU A 499 14.66 8.86 15.38
N ALA A 500 15.14 8.70 14.14
CA ALA A 500 16.54 8.38 13.86
C ALA A 500 17.39 9.64 13.78
N GLY A 501 18.07 10.02 14.86
CA GLY A 501 18.89 11.24 14.96
C GLY A 501 19.91 11.41 13.82
N LEU A 502 20.54 10.32 13.36
CA LEU A 502 21.47 10.33 12.22
C LEU A 502 20.81 10.68 10.89
N MET A 503 19.50 10.48 10.77
CA MET A 503 18.74 10.71 9.53
C MET A 503 18.12 12.10 9.45
N GLN A 504 18.10 12.87 10.54
CA GLN A 504 17.46 14.20 10.60
C GLN A 504 17.93 15.15 9.49
N ALA A 505 19.23 15.13 9.16
CA ALA A 505 19.79 15.97 8.10
C ALA A 505 19.32 15.57 6.67
N ARG A 506 18.72 14.40 6.51
CA ARG A 506 18.19 13.88 5.24
C ARG A 506 16.70 14.13 5.07
N LEU A 507 15.98 14.44 6.15
CA LEU A 507 14.54 14.68 6.10
C LEU A 507 14.24 15.89 5.23
N GLN A 508 13.30 15.73 4.34
CA GLN A 508 12.87 16.81 3.47
C GLN A 508 12.04 17.83 4.25
N GLN A 509 12.34 19.10 4.03
CA GLN A 509 11.58 20.20 4.64
C GLN A 509 10.31 20.49 3.81
N PRO A 510 9.20 20.89 4.47
CA PRO A 510 7.98 21.26 3.76
C PRO A 510 8.22 22.43 2.80
N GLN A 511 7.99 22.19 1.52
CA GLN A 511 8.04 23.21 0.47
C GLN A 511 7.15 22.79 -0.69
N ILE A 512 6.52 23.78 -1.35
CA ILE A 512 5.80 23.53 -2.58
C ILE A 512 6.74 23.64 -3.77
N LEU A 513 6.77 22.63 -4.62
CA LEU A 513 7.53 22.65 -5.87
C LEU A 513 6.62 23.14 -7.00
N LEU A 514 7.03 24.19 -7.69
CA LEU A 514 6.29 24.78 -8.80
C LEU A 514 7.12 24.69 -10.09
N SER A 515 6.44 24.62 -11.24
CA SER A 515 7.09 24.74 -12.54
C SER A 515 7.67 26.14 -12.74
N PRO A 516 8.68 26.34 -13.62
CA PRO A 516 9.18 27.65 -13.97
C PRO A 516 8.07 28.56 -14.53
N GLY A 517 7.14 28.02 -15.33
CA GLY A 517 6.02 28.78 -15.90
C GLY A 517 5.04 29.27 -14.84
N ASP A 518 4.67 28.42 -13.89
CA ASP A 518 3.78 28.82 -12.79
C ASP A 518 4.47 29.80 -11.84
N ALA A 519 5.74 29.59 -11.54
CA ALA A 519 6.51 30.50 -10.70
C ALA A 519 6.58 31.92 -11.34
N ALA A 520 6.82 32.00 -12.63
CA ALA A 520 6.81 33.26 -13.37
C ALA A 520 5.42 33.93 -13.37
N ARG A 521 4.35 33.14 -13.64
CA ARG A 521 2.95 33.62 -13.63
C ARG A 521 2.55 34.17 -12.25
N LEU A 522 2.99 33.54 -11.18
CA LEU A 522 2.71 33.93 -9.80
C LEU A 522 3.67 35.02 -9.25
N GLY A 523 4.70 35.39 -10.00
CA GLY A 523 5.72 36.36 -9.58
C GLY A 523 6.53 35.88 -8.37
N VAL A 524 6.83 34.58 -8.30
CA VAL A 524 7.60 33.94 -7.21
C VAL A 524 8.87 33.27 -7.72
N SER A 525 9.81 33.09 -6.80
CA SER A 525 11.08 32.37 -7.06
C SER A 525 11.37 31.39 -5.93
N THR A 526 12.39 30.57 -6.07
CA THR A 526 12.85 29.71 -4.98
C THR A 526 13.15 30.55 -3.73
N GLY A 527 12.56 30.15 -2.59
CA GLY A 527 12.64 30.88 -1.31
C GLY A 527 11.48 31.84 -1.06
N SER A 528 10.70 32.24 -2.07
CA SER A 528 9.47 33.03 -1.85
C SER A 528 8.48 32.25 -1.00
N ARG A 529 7.66 32.95 -0.22
CA ARG A 529 6.57 32.35 0.54
C ARG A 529 5.24 32.50 -0.21
N VAL A 530 4.41 31.47 -0.11
CA VAL A 530 3.08 31.45 -0.71
C VAL A 530 2.07 30.87 0.26
N THR A 531 0.82 31.34 0.14
CA THR A 531 -0.34 30.66 0.72
C THR A 531 -0.89 29.70 -0.33
N VAL A 532 -1.04 28.43 0.05
CA VAL A 532 -1.67 27.38 -0.76
C VAL A 532 -3.02 27.04 -0.15
N THR A 533 -4.08 27.06 -0.94
CA THR A 533 -5.44 26.80 -0.46
C THR A 533 -6.10 25.67 -1.25
N CYS A 534 -6.88 24.83 -0.53
CA CYS A 534 -7.74 23.78 -1.09
C CYS A 534 -9.08 23.81 -0.34
N GLY A 535 -10.13 24.28 -0.97
CA GLY A 535 -11.39 24.55 -0.29
C GLY A 535 -11.20 25.56 0.85
N GLN A 536 -11.51 25.17 2.08
CA GLN A 536 -11.31 25.99 3.28
C GLN A 536 -9.92 25.80 3.94
N ALA A 537 -9.18 24.80 3.51
CA ALA A 537 -7.85 24.53 4.07
C ALA A 537 -6.82 25.48 3.45
N ALA A 538 -5.92 26.03 4.29
CA ALA A 538 -4.84 26.90 3.86
C ALA A 538 -3.56 26.56 4.61
N VAL A 539 -2.41 26.60 3.91
CA VAL A 539 -1.09 26.45 4.49
C VAL A 539 -0.11 27.44 3.86
N GLU A 540 0.83 27.92 4.63
CA GLU A 540 1.91 28.76 4.14
C GLU A 540 3.18 27.94 3.94
N LEU A 541 3.77 28.01 2.74
CA LEU A 541 4.93 27.22 2.37
C LEU A 541 5.98 28.06 1.63
N PRO A 542 7.28 27.73 1.78
CA PRO A 542 8.30 28.21 0.89
C PRO A 542 8.18 27.53 -0.49
N VAL A 543 8.49 28.27 -1.53
CA VAL A 543 8.52 27.81 -2.91
C VAL A 543 9.89 27.25 -3.25
N ARG A 544 9.90 26.17 -4.01
CA ARG A 544 11.06 25.70 -4.78
C ARG A 544 10.66 25.54 -6.25
N VAL A 545 11.37 26.22 -7.14
CA VAL A 545 11.16 26.07 -8.58
C VAL A 545 11.84 24.78 -9.05
N ASN A 546 11.05 23.90 -9.70
CA ASN A 546 11.52 22.63 -10.24
C ASN A 546 11.33 22.62 -11.77
N ARG A 547 12.45 22.56 -12.52
CA ARG A 547 12.47 22.57 -13.99
C ARG A 547 11.87 21.32 -14.65
N GLN A 548 11.69 20.24 -13.89
CA GLN A 548 11.11 19.00 -14.38
C GLN A 548 9.57 18.96 -14.31
N LEU A 549 8.95 19.99 -13.69
CA LEU A 549 7.51 20.10 -13.62
C LEU A 549 6.96 20.85 -14.83
N THR A 550 5.85 20.34 -15.35
CA THR A 550 5.04 21.03 -16.36
C THR A 550 4.18 22.10 -15.70
N ALA A 551 3.85 23.15 -16.45
CA ALA A 551 2.93 24.19 -15.99
C ALA A 551 1.57 23.59 -15.62
N GLY A 552 0.95 24.13 -14.57
CA GLY A 552 -0.29 23.64 -14.01
C GLY A 552 -0.14 22.47 -13.04
N LEU A 553 1.11 22.03 -12.73
CA LEU A 553 1.38 20.95 -11.77
C LEU A 553 2.29 21.43 -10.64
N ALA A 554 1.90 21.16 -9.40
CA ALA A 554 2.72 21.36 -8.21
C ALA A 554 2.95 20.05 -7.45
N LEU A 555 4.06 19.96 -6.73
CA LEU A 555 4.33 18.86 -5.80
C LEU A 555 4.48 19.37 -4.37
N LEU A 556 3.92 18.63 -3.43
CA LEU A 556 4.11 18.81 -2.01
C LEU A 556 4.18 17.43 -1.35
N GLY A 557 5.32 17.10 -0.79
CA GLY A 557 5.51 15.77 -0.18
C GLY A 557 4.53 15.50 0.96
N ARG A 558 4.08 14.27 1.05
CA ARG A 558 3.34 13.75 2.22
C ARG A 558 4.31 13.43 3.34
N ASN A 559 3.74 13.28 4.55
CA ASN A 559 4.51 12.94 5.76
C ASN A 559 5.68 13.91 6.03
N LEU A 560 5.58 15.16 5.62
CA LEU A 560 6.55 16.19 5.98
C LEU A 560 6.15 16.85 7.30
N ALA A 561 7.10 17.50 7.96
CA ALA A 561 6.87 18.20 9.23
C ALA A 561 5.64 19.13 9.14
N GLY A 562 4.75 19.04 10.12
CA GLY A 562 3.49 19.81 10.14
C GLY A 562 2.41 19.33 9.18
N ARG A 563 2.65 18.27 8.39
CA ARG A 563 1.67 17.61 7.50
C ARG A 563 0.89 18.54 6.55
N PRO A 564 1.57 19.43 5.81
CA PRO A 564 0.87 20.42 4.98
C PRO A 564 0.06 19.81 3.83
N ALA A 565 0.50 18.72 3.23
CA ALA A 565 -0.22 18.04 2.15
C ALA A 565 -1.51 17.39 2.66
N GLU A 566 -1.46 16.76 3.82
CA GLU A 566 -2.61 16.14 4.49
C GLU A 566 -3.63 17.19 4.94
N LYS A 567 -3.18 18.34 5.42
CA LYS A 567 -4.06 19.46 5.77
C LYS A 567 -4.81 20.01 4.56
N LEU A 568 -4.16 20.09 3.41
CA LEU A 568 -4.76 20.60 2.18
C LEU A 568 -5.72 19.58 1.55
N LEU A 569 -5.28 18.34 1.38
CA LEU A 569 -6.00 17.33 0.60
C LEU A 569 -6.86 16.40 1.46
N GLY A 570 -6.59 16.34 2.77
CA GLY A 570 -7.17 15.35 3.65
C GLY A 570 -6.47 14.00 3.59
N PRO A 571 -6.80 13.08 4.54
CA PRO A 571 -6.22 11.75 4.58
C PRO A 571 -6.58 10.95 3.30
N GLY A 572 -5.63 10.20 2.78
CA GLY A 572 -5.83 9.30 1.64
C GLY A 572 -5.83 9.93 0.25
N LYS A 573 -5.91 11.23 0.11
CA LYS A 573 -5.87 11.89 -1.21
C LYS A 573 -4.45 12.27 -1.61
N VAL A 574 -4.05 11.89 -2.81
CA VAL A 574 -2.71 12.17 -3.40
C VAL A 574 -2.79 13.32 -4.40
N VAL A 575 -3.93 13.53 -5.02
CA VAL A 575 -4.11 14.54 -6.07
C VAL A 575 -5.30 15.43 -5.71
N GLY A 576 -5.14 16.73 -5.92
CA GLY A 576 -6.20 17.72 -5.73
C GLY A 576 -5.88 19.01 -6.47
N TRP A 577 -6.84 19.94 -6.46
CA TRP A 577 -6.69 21.26 -7.08
C TRP A 577 -6.48 22.31 -6.00
N VAL A 578 -5.51 23.20 -6.22
CA VAL A 578 -5.14 24.25 -5.26
C VAL A 578 -5.00 25.60 -5.94
N ASN A 579 -5.24 26.65 -5.17
CA ASN A 579 -4.83 28.00 -5.52
C ASN A 579 -3.55 28.35 -4.78
N VAL A 580 -2.64 29.05 -5.45
CA VAL A 580 -1.35 29.49 -4.89
C VAL A 580 -1.25 31.00 -5.02
N VAL A 581 -1.07 31.69 -3.91
CA VAL A 581 -0.99 33.14 -3.84
C VAL A 581 0.31 33.53 -3.14
N LYS A 582 1.02 34.49 -3.72
CA LYS A 582 2.23 35.07 -3.12
C LYS A 582 1.85 35.86 -1.84
N ILE A 583 2.64 35.66 -0.76
CA ILE A 583 2.56 36.43 0.46
C ILE A 583 3.46 37.66 0.34
#